data_098111ba861888bdfde143fc5e635d35
#
_entry.id   098111ba861888bdfde143fc5e635d35
#
_cell.length_a   1.000
_cell.length_b   1.000
_cell.length_c   1.000
_cell.angle_alpha   90.00
_cell.angle_beta   90.00
_cell.angle_gamma   90.00
#
_symmetry.space_group_name_H-M   'P 1'
#
loop_
_entity.id
_entity.type
_entity.pdbx_description
1 polymer ?
#
loop_
_entity_poly.entity_id
_entity_poly.type
_entity_poly.pdbx_seq_one_letter_code
_entity_poly.pdbx_strand_id
1 'polypeptide(L)'
;MKRFKFRLKPVQRLKEALYEEAERKSIAQRMVFEQEQERLRELFLRKGVIRGQAAEFHRKLDFVMLDLVRRNEIGINQLITAQELRIEEARRQLIRLQEETTFALKEK
;
A
#
# COMPACT_ATOMS: atom_id res chain seq x y z
N MET A 1 17.23 -46.46 -9.39
CA MET A 1 16.52 -45.37 -10.09
C MET A 1 15.15 -45.05 -9.48
N LYS A 2 14.31 -46.06 -9.18
CA LYS A 2 13.00 -45.83 -8.56
C LYS A 2 13.09 -45.11 -7.19
N ARG A 3 14.10 -45.45 -6.35
CA ARG A 3 14.32 -44.78 -5.05
C ARG A 3 14.74 -43.32 -5.19
N PHE A 4 15.46 -42.99 -6.26
CA PHE A 4 15.89 -41.61 -6.53
C PHE A 4 14.71 -40.73 -6.92
N LYS A 5 13.80 -41.23 -7.77
CA LYS A 5 12.56 -40.51 -8.14
C LYS A 5 11.67 -40.28 -6.93
N PHE A 6 11.57 -41.24 -6.00
CA PHE A 6 10.77 -41.10 -4.77
C PHE A 6 11.32 -40.02 -3.82
N ARG A 7 12.64 -39.82 -3.76
CA ARG A 7 13.26 -38.78 -2.94
C ARG A 7 13.11 -37.39 -3.54
N LEU A 8 13.05 -37.26 -4.87
CA LEU A 8 12.92 -35.99 -5.54
C LEU A 8 11.51 -35.42 -5.46
N LYS A 9 10.48 -36.27 -5.51
CA LYS A 9 9.08 -35.82 -5.43
C LYS A 9 8.74 -35.03 -4.17
N PRO A 10 9.09 -35.47 -2.96
CA PRO A 10 8.84 -34.68 -1.74
C PRO A 10 9.57 -33.35 -1.74
N VAL A 11 10.80 -33.29 -2.24
CA VAL A 11 11.59 -32.07 -2.35
C VAL A 11 10.95 -31.09 -3.33
N GLN A 12 10.50 -31.59 -4.51
CA GLN A 12 9.81 -30.77 -5.48
C GLN A 12 8.50 -30.23 -4.95
N ARG A 13 7.71 -31.03 -4.25
CA ARG A 13 6.46 -30.61 -3.61
C ARG A 13 6.71 -29.53 -2.57
N LEU A 14 7.78 -29.66 -1.80
CA LEU A 14 8.16 -28.66 -0.81
C LEU A 14 8.52 -27.33 -1.50
N LYS A 15 9.32 -27.37 -2.56
CA LYS A 15 9.70 -26.19 -3.32
C LYS A 15 8.48 -25.51 -3.95
N GLU A 16 7.56 -26.29 -4.51
CA GLU A 16 6.31 -25.77 -5.08
C GLU A 16 5.43 -25.13 -4.01
N ALA A 17 5.31 -25.76 -2.85
CA ALA A 17 4.55 -25.21 -1.72
C ALA A 17 5.15 -23.90 -1.22
N LEU A 18 6.47 -23.81 -1.14
CA LEU A 18 7.17 -22.58 -0.74
C LEU A 18 6.96 -21.47 -1.76
N TYR A 19 7.01 -21.79 -3.06
CA TYR A 19 6.75 -20.84 -4.12
C TYR A 19 5.30 -20.33 -4.06
N GLU A 20 4.34 -21.22 -3.92
CA GLU A 20 2.92 -20.86 -3.82
C GLU A 20 2.63 -19.98 -2.60
N GLU A 21 3.28 -20.28 -1.47
CA GLU A 21 3.14 -19.47 -0.27
C GLU A 21 3.73 -18.06 -0.48
N ALA A 22 4.92 -17.97 -1.07
CA ALA A 22 5.56 -16.70 -1.38
C ALA A 22 4.71 -15.87 -2.34
N GLU A 23 4.14 -16.50 -3.37
CA GLU A 23 3.25 -15.87 -4.34
C GLU A 23 1.99 -15.33 -3.65
N ARG A 24 1.36 -16.12 -2.77
CA ARG A 24 0.17 -15.66 -2.01
C ARG A 24 0.47 -14.46 -1.13
N LYS A 25 1.62 -14.46 -0.44
CA LYS A 25 2.05 -13.32 0.37
C LYS A 25 2.27 -12.08 -0.49
N SER A 26 2.88 -12.24 -1.65
CA SER A 26 3.11 -11.14 -2.60
C SER A 26 1.79 -10.54 -3.10
N ILE A 27 0.82 -11.40 -3.46
CA ILE A 27 -0.51 -10.96 -3.91
C ILE A 27 -1.24 -10.22 -2.78
N ALA A 28 -1.23 -10.77 -1.56
CA ALA A 28 -1.86 -10.14 -0.41
C ALA A 28 -1.23 -8.77 -0.12
N GLN A 29 0.08 -8.65 -0.21
CA GLN A 29 0.77 -7.37 0.02
C GLN A 29 0.47 -6.36 -1.08
N ARG A 30 0.31 -6.82 -2.33
CA ARG A 30 -0.11 -5.94 -3.43
C ARG A 30 -1.48 -5.33 -3.14
N MET A 31 -2.41 -6.12 -2.61
CA MET A 31 -3.73 -5.62 -2.22
C MET A 31 -3.63 -4.58 -1.12
N VAL A 32 -2.76 -4.79 -0.13
CA VAL A 32 -2.49 -3.79 0.92
C VAL A 32 -1.95 -2.50 0.31
N PHE A 33 -0.98 -2.60 -0.58
CA PHE A 33 -0.39 -1.44 -1.26
C PHE A 33 -1.46 -0.66 -2.05
N GLU A 34 -2.31 -1.35 -2.80
CA GLU A 34 -3.40 -0.74 -3.56
C GLU A 34 -4.42 -0.05 -2.65
N GLN A 35 -4.77 -0.67 -1.52
CA GLN A 35 -5.65 -0.07 -0.53
C GLN A 35 -5.06 1.20 0.07
N GLU A 36 -3.78 1.20 0.38
CA GLU A 36 -3.09 2.37 0.92
C GLU A 36 -3.04 3.51 -0.11
N GLN A 37 -2.85 3.19 -1.40
CA GLN A 37 -2.94 4.18 -2.47
C GLN A 37 -4.35 4.76 -2.60
N GLU A 38 -5.38 3.95 -2.46
CA GLU A 38 -6.77 4.39 -2.50
C GLU A 38 -7.08 5.34 -1.32
N ARG A 39 -6.58 5.04 -0.13
CA ARG A 39 -6.71 5.93 1.03
C ARG A 39 -6.06 7.28 0.78
N LEU A 40 -4.89 7.30 0.13
CA LEU A 40 -4.24 8.55 -0.22
C LEU A 40 -5.10 9.36 -1.20
N ARG A 41 -5.68 8.69 -2.19
CA ARG A 41 -6.58 9.33 -3.17
C ARG A 41 -7.77 9.97 -2.47
N GLU A 42 -8.38 9.28 -1.51
CA GLU A 42 -9.49 9.82 -0.72
C GLU A 42 -9.07 11.05 0.08
N LEU A 43 -7.87 11.05 0.65
CA LEU A 43 -7.34 12.19 1.39
C LEU A 43 -7.14 13.40 0.48
N PHE A 44 -6.65 13.20 -0.74
CA PHE A 44 -6.53 14.29 -1.73
C PHE A 44 -7.89 14.84 -2.14
N LEU A 45 -8.90 13.99 -2.29
CA LEU A 45 -10.27 14.44 -2.56
C LEU A 45 -10.81 15.30 -1.42
N ARG A 46 -10.61 14.88 -0.17
CA ARG A 46 -10.99 15.68 1.00
C ARG A 46 -10.26 17.01 1.03
N LYS A 47 -8.97 17.02 0.72
CA LYS A 47 -8.20 18.26 0.64
C LYS A 47 -8.78 19.22 -0.41
N GLY A 48 -9.20 18.70 -1.57
CA GLY A 48 -9.86 19.49 -2.60
C GLY A 48 -11.15 20.15 -2.11
N VAL A 49 -11.98 19.41 -1.36
CA VAL A 49 -13.20 19.93 -0.76
C VAL A 49 -12.89 21.03 0.25
N ILE A 50 -11.91 20.82 1.12
CA ILE A 50 -11.48 21.82 2.14
C ILE A 50 -11.00 23.09 1.45
N ARG A 51 -10.22 22.99 0.39
CA ARG A 51 -9.75 24.16 -0.38
C ARG A 51 -10.91 24.90 -1.04
N GLY A 52 -11.90 24.19 -1.55
CA GLY A 52 -13.11 24.79 -2.10
C GLY A 52 -13.89 25.58 -1.05
N GLN A 53 -14.03 25.02 0.15
CA GLN A 53 -14.66 25.70 1.28
C GLN A 53 -13.88 26.96 1.70
N ALA A 54 -12.55 26.86 1.76
CA ALA A 54 -11.70 28.00 2.09
C ALA A 54 -11.87 29.12 1.09
N ALA A 55 -11.91 28.83 -0.21
CA ALA A 55 -12.13 29.81 -1.27
C ALA A 55 -13.49 30.48 -1.11
N GLU A 56 -14.54 29.72 -0.78
CA GLU A 56 -15.88 30.26 -0.60
C GLU A 56 -15.97 31.17 0.61
N PHE A 57 -15.43 30.77 1.78
CA PHE A 57 -15.42 31.62 2.97
C PHE A 57 -14.55 32.87 2.78
N HIS A 58 -13.48 32.78 2.03
CA HIS A 58 -12.68 33.94 1.66
C HIS A 58 -13.49 34.95 0.83
N ARG A 59 -14.25 34.47 -0.16
CA ARG A 59 -15.13 35.33 -0.95
C ARG A 59 -16.21 36.02 -0.12
N LYS A 60 -16.75 35.31 0.89
CA LYS A 60 -17.77 35.83 1.80
C LYS A 60 -17.17 36.69 2.92
N LEU A 61 -15.85 36.82 2.99
CA LEU A 61 -15.13 37.53 4.05
C LEU A 61 -15.43 36.98 5.45
N ASP A 62 -15.73 35.68 5.55
CA ASP A 62 -15.94 34.98 6.81
C ASP A 62 -14.62 34.45 7.32
N PHE A 63 -13.87 35.31 8.05
CA PHE A 63 -12.53 35.00 8.49
C PHE A 63 -12.48 33.98 9.64
N VAL A 64 -13.54 33.87 10.43
CA VAL A 64 -13.63 32.87 11.50
C VAL A 64 -13.74 31.48 10.90
N MET A 65 -14.64 31.28 9.95
CA MET A 65 -14.80 30.01 9.25
C MET A 65 -13.59 29.70 8.39
N LEU A 66 -12.99 30.71 7.76
CA LEU A 66 -11.77 30.53 6.97
C LEU A 66 -10.62 30.01 7.83
N ASP A 67 -10.43 30.55 9.04
CA ASP A 67 -9.40 30.07 9.97
C ASP A 67 -9.63 28.62 10.37
N LEU A 68 -10.87 28.25 10.66
CA LEU A 68 -11.25 26.86 10.97
C LEU A 68 -10.93 25.90 9.82
N VAL A 69 -11.30 26.29 8.59
CA VAL A 69 -11.07 25.47 7.40
C VAL A 69 -9.57 25.33 7.13
N ARG A 70 -8.79 26.39 7.32
CA ARG A 70 -7.32 26.33 7.18
C ARG A 70 -6.69 25.41 8.21
N ARG A 71 -7.19 25.37 9.43
CA ARG A 71 -6.74 24.42 10.45
C ARG A 71 -7.05 22.99 10.04
N ASN A 72 -8.22 22.76 9.45
CA ASN A 72 -8.58 21.46 8.90
C ASN A 72 -7.65 21.06 7.74
N GLU A 73 -7.25 22.01 6.90
CA GLU A 73 -6.29 21.76 5.82
C GLU A 73 -4.93 21.34 6.37
N ILE A 74 -4.44 21.98 7.44
CA ILE A 74 -3.20 21.56 8.09
C ILE A 74 -3.32 20.11 8.58
N GLY A 75 -4.45 19.77 9.22
CA GLY A 75 -4.71 18.40 9.67
C GLY A 75 -4.71 17.39 8.54
N ILE A 76 -5.38 17.70 7.42
CA ILE A 76 -5.43 16.78 6.27
C ILE A 76 -4.04 16.64 5.63
N ASN A 77 -3.24 17.69 5.58
CA ASN A 77 -1.87 17.61 5.06
C ASN A 77 -1.00 16.69 5.92
N GLN A 78 -1.18 16.71 7.24
CA GLN A 78 -0.48 15.78 8.15
C GLN A 78 -0.91 14.34 7.88
N LEU A 79 -2.20 14.08 7.65
CA LEU A 79 -2.70 12.76 7.32
C LEU A 79 -2.16 12.28 5.97
N ILE A 80 -2.06 13.16 4.99
CA ILE A 80 -1.49 12.84 3.67
C ILE A 80 -0.02 12.43 3.83
N THR A 81 0.77 13.19 4.58
CA THR A 81 2.18 12.88 4.82
C THR A 81 2.34 11.52 5.51
N ALA A 82 1.53 11.24 6.54
CA ALA A 82 1.54 9.96 7.23
C ALA A 82 1.14 8.81 6.28
N GLN A 83 0.16 9.04 5.41
CA GLN A 83 -0.30 8.04 4.45
C GLN A 83 0.76 7.76 3.38
N GLU A 84 1.48 8.77 2.92
CA GLU A 84 2.60 8.59 1.98
C GLU A 84 3.69 7.71 2.57
N LEU A 85 4.00 7.87 3.87
CA LEU A 85 4.94 7.02 4.57
C LEU A 85 4.46 5.57 4.64
N ARG A 86 3.16 5.36 4.87
CA ARG A 86 2.56 4.01 4.87
C ARG A 86 2.64 3.35 3.50
N ILE A 87 2.41 4.11 2.44
CA ILE A 87 2.53 3.62 1.07
C ILE A 87 3.97 3.22 0.78
N GLU A 88 4.95 4.02 1.18
CA GLU A 88 6.36 3.70 0.98
C GLU A 88 6.75 2.42 1.73
N GLU A 89 6.27 2.26 2.96
CA GLU A 89 6.49 1.04 3.73
C GLU A 89 5.84 -0.18 3.06
N ALA A 90 4.59 -0.04 2.60
CA ALA A 90 3.88 -1.10 1.90
C ALA A 90 4.60 -1.48 0.60
N ARG A 91 5.13 -0.48 -0.12
CA ARG A 91 5.91 -0.70 -1.35
C ARG A 91 7.19 -1.49 -1.07
N ARG A 92 7.91 -1.15 -0.01
CA ARG A 92 9.13 -1.87 0.40
C ARG A 92 8.83 -3.32 0.74
N GLN A 93 7.74 -3.56 1.48
CA GLN A 93 7.30 -4.91 1.81
C GLN A 93 6.94 -5.70 0.56
N LEU A 94 6.24 -5.09 -0.38
CA LEU A 94 5.89 -5.73 -1.64
C LEU A 94 7.11 -6.12 -2.45
N ILE A 95 8.09 -5.22 -2.58
CA ILE A 95 9.34 -5.49 -3.31
C ILE A 95 10.07 -6.67 -2.67
N ARG A 96 10.17 -6.68 -1.34
CA ARG A 96 10.82 -7.77 -0.61
C ARG A 96 10.13 -9.12 -0.87
N LEU A 97 8.80 -9.14 -0.83
CA LEU A 97 8.03 -10.35 -1.08
C LEU A 97 8.13 -10.81 -2.53
N GLN A 98 8.19 -9.88 -3.48
CA GLN A 98 8.42 -10.21 -4.89
C GLN A 98 9.80 -10.80 -5.11
N GLU A 99 10.83 -10.30 -4.43
CA GLU A 99 12.18 -10.86 -4.46
C GLU A 99 12.21 -12.27 -3.89
N GLU A 100 11.52 -12.51 -2.77
CA GLU A 100 11.38 -13.84 -2.19
C GLU A 100 10.67 -14.81 -3.14
N THR A 101 9.63 -14.34 -3.82
CA THR A 101 8.90 -15.14 -4.82
C THR A 101 9.80 -15.49 -6.00
N THR A 102 10.57 -14.53 -6.49
CA THR A 102 11.53 -14.75 -7.58
C THR A 102 12.61 -15.75 -7.17
N PHE A 103 13.12 -15.62 -5.94
CA PHE A 103 14.10 -16.55 -5.40
C PHE A 103 13.51 -17.97 -5.30
N ALA A 104 12.30 -18.11 -4.78
CA ALA A 104 11.61 -19.39 -4.68
C ALA A 104 11.36 -20.03 -6.05
N LEU A 105 11.06 -19.21 -7.06
CA LEU A 105 10.89 -19.67 -8.43
C LEU A 105 12.21 -20.23 -9.00
N LYS A 106 13.32 -19.57 -8.75
CA LYS A 106 14.65 -20.03 -9.20
C LYS A 106 15.05 -21.35 -8.54
N GLU A 107 14.70 -21.51 -7.27
CA GLU A 107 14.95 -22.76 -6.52
C GLU A 107 14.02 -23.92 -6.94
N LYS A 108 12.91 -23.59 -7.55
CA LYS A 108 11.95 -24.57 -8.07
C LYS A 108 12.48 -25.34 -9.28
#